data_695ce496d09a2e560b9fd373ddd414e7
#
_entry.id   695ce496d09a2e560b9fd373ddd414e7
#
_cell.length_a   1.000
_cell.length_b   1.000
_cell.length_c   1.000
_cell.angle_alpha   90.00
_cell.angle_beta   90.00
_cell.angle_gamma   90.00
#
_symmetry.space_group_name_H-M   'P 1'
#
loop_
_entity.id
_entity.type
_entity.pdbx_description
1 polymer ?
#
loop_
_entity_poly.entity_id
_entity_poly.type
_entity_poly.pdbx_seq_one_letter_code
_entity_poly.pdbx_strand_id
1 'polypeptide(L)'
;MEQQQFTTEDYIRMAEQGHPDAKYILATKYRNGEGIEMDKAKAAQLYRELADQGDSDAQYDLAFMLDNGEGIPQDRTESEKYFKLSADQGDSDACLCYGGILFERGEYSEAERYFMTSAMKGDVKAEYNLGLLYIGEYLGSPDKAKAREWFESAADKGFAYAQSMIGSLYLDDNDVKHAEEYFRYAADQGEPTAQYNLGALGLSGQIEMDYKEAVEWLTKAAQNGMQAAFELLMKLNSSQES
;
A
#
# COMPACT_ATOMS: atom_id res chain seq x y z
N MET A 1 7.32 6.24 -38.69
CA MET A 1 7.41 4.78 -38.66
C MET A 1 6.22 4.34 -37.83
N GLU A 2 5.20 3.74 -38.45
CA GLU A 2 4.07 3.14 -37.73
C GLU A 2 4.65 2.01 -36.87
N GLN A 3 4.46 2.08 -35.57
CA GLN A 3 4.76 0.95 -34.69
C GLN A 3 3.78 -0.18 -35.07
N GLN A 4 4.31 -1.26 -35.53
CA GLN A 4 3.53 -2.46 -35.87
C GLN A 4 2.91 -2.97 -34.56
N GLN A 5 1.61 -2.75 -34.37
CA GLN A 5 0.89 -3.17 -33.19
C GLN A 5 0.58 -4.67 -33.35
N PHE A 6 1.22 -5.52 -32.53
CA PHE A 6 0.97 -6.95 -32.54
C PHE A 6 -0.44 -7.28 -32.09
N THR A 7 -1.10 -8.20 -32.80
CA THR A 7 -2.42 -8.73 -32.43
C THR A 7 -2.30 -9.81 -31.34
N THR A 8 -3.43 -10.18 -30.73
CA THR A 8 -3.43 -11.30 -29.78
C THR A 8 -3.01 -12.62 -30.43
N GLU A 9 -3.39 -12.85 -31.71
CA GLU A 9 -2.94 -14.02 -32.48
C GLU A 9 -1.43 -14.02 -32.71
N ASP A 10 -0.81 -12.86 -32.88
CA ASP A 10 0.64 -12.79 -32.99
C ASP A 10 1.32 -13.19 -31.66
N TYR A 11 0.80 -12.73 -30.51
CA TYR A 11 1.31 -13.13 -29.21
C TYR A 11 1.11 -14.64 -28.95
N ILE A 12 -0.02 -15.21 -29.33
CA ILE A 12 -0.25 -16.65 -29.23
C ILE A 12 0.84 -17.40 -30.00
N ARG A 13 1.04 -17.07 -31.26
CA ARG A 13 2.03 -17.71 -32.13
C ARG A 13 3.46 -17.56 -31.59
N MET A 14 3.82 -16.38 -31.12
CA MET A 14 5.15 -16.13 -30.54
C MET A 14 5.34 -16.88 -29.23
N ALA A 15 4.33 -16.95 -28.38
CA ALA A 15 4.36 -17.71 -27.14
C ALA A 15 4.52 -19.23 -27.39
N GLU A 16 3.83 -19.77 -28.40
CA GLU A 16 3.99 -21.17 -28.87
C GLU A 16 5.40 -21.45 -29.41
N GLN A 17 6.07 -20.42 -29.94
CA GLN A 17 7.47 -20.52 -30.40
C GLN A 17 8.46 -20.38 -29.23
N GLY A 18 7.97 -20.15 -28.00
CA GLY A 18 8.77 -20.08 -26.80
C GLY A 18 9.33 -18.69 -26.45
N HIS A 19 8.84 -17.61 -27.08
CA HIS A 19 9.26 -16.25 -26.75
C HIS A 19 8.75 -15.83 -25.36
N PRO A 20 9.64 -15.57 -24.38
CA PRO A 20 9.22 -15.27 -23.00
C PRO A 20 8.33 -14.03 -22.89
N ASP A 21 8.72 -12.91 -23.50
CA ASP A 21 7.97 -11.65 -23.47
C ASP A 21 6.55 -11.81 -24.03
N ALA A 22 6.41 -12.57 -25.15
CA ALA A 22 5.11 -12.84 -25.73
C ALA A 22 4.26 -13.72 -24.82
N LYS A 23 4.87 -14.69 -24.15
CA LYS A 23 4.22 -15.55 -23.16
C LYS A 23 3.72 -14.75 -21.96
N TYR A 24 4.53 -13.83 -21.45
CA TYR A 24 4.15 -12.93 -20.35
C TYR A 24 2.97 -12.03 -20.74
N ILE A 25 3.05 -11.36 -21.90
CA ILE A 25 1.97 -10.52 -22.42
C ILE A 25 0.68 -11.33 -22.63
N LEU A 26 0.81 -12.56 -23.15
CA LEU A 26 -0.34 -13.43 -23.34
C LEU A 26 -0.96 -13.87 -22.01
N ALA A 27 -0.15 -14.13 -20.99
CA ALA A 27 -0.62 -14.42 -19.63
C ALA A 27 -1.43 -13.25 -19.07
N THR A 28 -0.91 -12.02 -19.20
CA THR A 28 -1.58 -10.79 -18.77
C THR A 28 -2.93 -10.60 -19.53
N LYS A 29 -2.94 -10.86 -20.85
CA LYS A 29 -4.17 -10.81 -21.65
C LYS A 29 -5.21 -11.82 -21.19
N TYR A 30 -4.83 -13.06 -20.89
CA TYR A 30 -5.75 -14.06 -20.34
C TYR A 30 -6.25 -13.67 -18.95
N ARG A 31 -5.39 -13.11 -18.10
CA ARG A 31 -5.78 -12.66 -16.75
C ARG A 31 -6.84 -11.57 -16.79
N ASN A 32 -6.69 -10.60 -17.71
CA ASN A 32 -7.52 -9.40 -17.79
C ASN A 32 -8.68 -9.53 -18.79
N GLY A 33 -8.65 -10.48 -19.73
CA GLY A 33 -9.59 -10.58 -20.85
C GLY A 33 -9.34 -9.54 -21.95
N GLU A 34 -8.09 -9.14 -22.16
CA GLU A 34 -7.72 -8.05 -23.10
C GLU A 34 -7.56 -8.58 -24.54
N GLY A 35 -8.60 -8.44 -25.35
CA GLY A 35 -8.60 -8.92 -26.73
C GLY A 35 -8.63 -10.45 -26.87
N ILE A 36 -8.97 -11.15 -25.81
CA ILE A 36 -9.15 -12.60 -25.71
C ILE A 36 -10.13 -12.90 -24.57
N GLU A 37 -10.81 -14.04 -24.61
CA GLU A 37 -11.65 -14.48 -23.50
C GLU A 37 -10.80 -14.64 -22.21
N MET A 38 -11.29 -14.11 -21.10
CA MET A 38 -10.58 -14.17 -19.81
C MET A 38 -10.46 -15.62 -19.35
N ASP A 39 -9.22 -16.05 -19.09
CA ASP A 39 -8.89 -17.39 -18.58
C ASP A 39 -7.75 -17.27 -17.56
N LYS A 40 -8.12 -17.03 -16.30
CA LYS A 40 -7.16 -16.86 -15.22
C LYS A 40 -6.36 -18.12 -14.92
N ALA A 41 -6.92 -19.30 -15.15
CA ALA A 41 -6.20 -20.56 -14.97
C ALA A 41 -5.07 -20.70 -16.00
N LYS A 42 -5.35 -20.33 -17.25
CA LYS A 42 -4.34 -20.33 -18.31
C LYS A 42 -3.27 -19.25 -18.09
N ALA A 43 -3.68 -18.08 -17.58
CA ALA A 43 -2.72 -17.05 -17.17
C ALA A 43 -1.74 -17.57 -16.11
N ALA A 44 -2.26 -18.18 -15.03
CA ALA A 44 -1.44 -18.76 -13.98
C ALA A 44 -0.49 -19.86 -14.49
N GLN A 45 -0.93 -20.67 -15.45
CA GLN A 45 -0.06 -21.69 -16.08
C GLN A 45 1.11 -21.02 -16.83
N LEU A 46 0.83 -19.99 -17.64
CA LEU A 46 1.86 -19.28 -18.41
C LEU A 46 2.83 -18.54 -17.49
N TYR A 47 2.33 -17.87 -16.43
CA TYR A 47 3.20 -17.25 -15.44
C TYR A 47 4.06 -18.29 -14.72
N ARG A 48 3.52 -19.46 -14.37
CA ARG A 48 4.30 -20.54 -13.74
C ARG A 48 5.44 -21.03 -14.63
N GLU A 49 5.18 -21.21 -15.92
CA GLU A 49 6.22 -21.60 -16.86
C GLU A 49 7.39 -20.59 -16.93
N LEU A 50 7.10 -19.29 -16.83
CA LEU A 50 8.10 -18.22 -16.81
C LEU A 50 8.77 -18.09 -15.45
N ALA A 51 7.98 -18.15 -14.37
CA ALA A 51 8.47 -18.08 -13.00
C ALA A 51 9.47 -19.19 -12.68
N ASP A 52 9.20 -20.40 -13.16
CA ASP A 52 10.10 -21.56 -13.01
C ASP A 52 11.39 -21.40 -13.84
N GLN A 53 11.39 -20.54 -14.87
CA GLN A 53 12.58 -20.15 -15.62
C GLN A 53 13.34 -18.98 -14.99
N GLY A 54 12.82 -18.42 -13.90
CA GLY A 54 13.46 -17.34 -13.15
C GLY A 54 12.99 -15.94 -13.50
N ASP A 55 11.95 -15.77 -14.31
CA ASP A 55 11.39 -14.48 -14.66
C ASP A 55 10.78 -13.82 -13.40
N SER A 56 11.32 -12.66 -13.01
CA SER A 56 10.98 -11.96 -11.79
C SER A 56 9.53 -11.45 -11.79
N ASP A 57 9.09 -10.88 -12.91
CA ASP A 57 7.75 -10.31 -13.04
C ASP A 57 6.69 -11.44 -12.99
N ALA A 58 6.96 -12.56 -13.68
CA ALA A 58 6.10 -13.72 -13.65
C ALA A 58 6.07 -14.40 -12.27
N GLN A 59 7.19 -14.39 -11.52
CA GLN A 59 7.21 -14.87 -10.13
C GLN A 59 6.30 -14.01 -9.25
N TYR A 60 6.37 -12.70 -9.37
CA TYR A 60 5.49 -11.79 -8.63
C TYR A 60 4.02 -12.01 -8.98
N ASP A 61 3.66 -12.02 -10.28
CA ASP A 61 2.28 -12.22 -10.72
C ASP A 61 1.71 -13.57 -10.29
N LEU A 62 2.50 -14.64 -10.41
CA LEU A 62 2.10 -15.96 -9.95
C LEU A 62 1.90 -15.99 -8.42
N ALA A 63 2.81 -15.37 -7.67
CA ALA A 63 2.69 -15.26 -6.22
C ALA A 63 1.40 -14.57 -5.82
N PHE A 64 1.07 -13.46 -6.49
CA PHE A 64 -0.17 -12.72 -6.25
C PHE A 64 -1.41 -13.56 -6.56
N MET A 65 -1.41 -14.31 -7.68
CA MET A 65 -2.52 -15.19 -8.04
C MET A 65 -2.69 -16.34 -7.05
N LEU A 66 -1.60 -16.90 -6.53
CA LEU A 66 -1.61 -17.94 -5.49
C LEU A 66 -2.11 -17.40 -4.16
N ASP A 67 -1.70 -16.18 -3.76
CA ASP A 67 -2.15 -15.60 -2.49
C ASP A 67 -3.65 -15.30 -2.46
N ASN A 68 -4.19 -14.88 -3.60
CA ASN A 68 -5.61 -14.52 -3.72
C ASN A 68 -6.52 -15.67 -4.20
N GLY A 69 -5.96 -16.80 -4.64
CA GLY A 69 -6.73 -17.86 -5.28
C GLY A 69 -7.30 -17.43 -6.64
N GLU A 70 -6.57 -16.61 -7.38
CA GLU A 70 -7.02 -16.03 -8.63
C GLU A 70 -6.83 -16.99 -9.79
N GLY A 71 -7.88 -17.71 -10.18
CA GLY A 71 -7.88 -18.70 -11.27
C GLY A 71 -7.23 -20.05 -10.91
N ILE A 72 -6.60 -20.15 -9.76
CA ILE A 72 -5.99 -21.34 -9.18
C ILE A 72 -6.31 -21.40 -7.68
N PRO A 73 -6.25 -22.58 -7.04
CA PRO A 73 -6.43 -22.68 -5.59
C PRO A 73 -5.44 -21.80 -4.85
N GLN A 74 -5.90 -21.13 -3.79
CA GLN A 74 -5.04 -20.34 -2.90
C GLN A 74 -3.98 -21.26 -2.27
N ASP A 75 -2.72 -20.85 -2.35
CA ASP A 75 -1.59 -21.49 -1.68
C ASP A 75 -0.60 -20.42 -1.20
N ARG A 76 -0.74 -20.04 0.07
CA ARG A 76 0.11 -19.01 0.68
C ARG A 76 1.56 -19.44 0.84
N THR A 77 1.82 -20.74 0.97
CA THR A 77 3.18 -21.25 1.10
C THR A 77 3.92 -21.14 -0.23
N GLU A 78 3.26 -21.53 -1.31
CA GLU A 78 3.84 -21.41 -2.65
C GLU A 78 3.92 -19.92 -3.07
N SER A 79 2.92 -19.10 -2.73
CA SER A 79 2.93 -17.65 -2.95
C SER A 79 4.15 -17.00 -2.30
N GLU A 80 4.37 -17.24 -1.01
CA GLU A 80 5.52 -16.71 -0.28
C GLU A 80 6.85 -17.09 -0.94
N LYS A 81 6.98 -18.34 -1.39
CA LYS A 81 8.18 -18.79 -2.11
C LYS A 81 8.45 -17.91 -3.35
N TYR A 82 7.42 -17.67 -4.18
CA TYR A 82 7.60 -16.90 -5.40
C TYR A 82 7.76 -15.40 -5.12
N PHE A 83 7.06 -14.82 -4.11
CA PHE A 83 7.35 -13.46 -3.67
C PHE A 83 8.81 -13.30 -3.24
N LYS A 84 9.34 -14.26 -2.46
CA LYS A 84 10.75 -14.25 -2.07
C LYS A 84 11.69 -14.32 -3.27
N LEU A 85 11.43 -15.22 -4.23
CA LEU A 85 12.28 -15.38 -5.42
C LEU A 85 12.34 -14.10 -6.26
N SER A 86 11.20 -13.44 -6.46
CA SER A 86 11.13 -12.16 -7.17
C SER A 86 11.79 -11.02 -6.37
N ALA A 87 11.52 -10.94 -5.06
CA ALA A 87 12.13 -9.95 -4.17
C ALA A 87 13.66 -10.08 -4.09
N ASP A 88 14.19 -11.30 -4.09
CA ASP A 88 15.65 -11.56 -4.10
C ASP A 88 16.30 -11.10 -5.43
N GLN A 89 15.54 -10.98 -6.50
CA GLN A 89 15.97 -10.35 -7.77
C GLN A 89 15.79 -8.82 -7.74
N GLY A 90 15.22 -8.29 -6.67
CA GLY A 90 15.04 -6.87 -6.44
C GLY A 90 13.75 -6.30 -7.04
N ASP A 91 12.77 -7.11 -7.44
CA ASP A 91 11.48 -6.57 -7.86
C ASP A 91 10.86 -5.73 -6.72
N SER A 92 10.36 -4.53 -7.05
CA SER A 92 9.89 -3.55 -6.05
C SER A 92 8.62 -4.01 -5.35
N ASP A 93 7.67 -4.49 -6.12
CA ASP A 93 6.36 -4.91 -5.61
C ASP A 93 6.50 -6.21 -4.80
N ALA A 94 7.33 -7.14 -5.27
CA ALA A 94 7.65 -8.34 -4.54
C ALA A 94 8.41 -8.05 -3.23
N CYS A 95 9.34 -7.09 -3.24
CA CYS A 95 10.02 -6.62 -2.02
C CYS A 95 9.04 -6.04 -1.01
N LEU A 96 8.07 -5.24 -1.45
CA LEU A 96 7.01 -4.71 -0.59
C LEU A 96 6.16 -5.84 0.00
N CYS A 97 5.69 -6.78 -0.82
CA CYS A 97 4.84 -7.88 -0.38
C CYS A 97 5.59 -8.83 0.56
N TYR A 98 6.80 -9.26 0.20
CA TYR A 98 7.58 -10.18 1.03
C TYR A 98 8.04 -9.52 2.33
N GLY A 99 8.42 -8.24 2.29
CA GLY A 99 8.68 -7.43 3.48
C GLY A 99 7.49 -7.38 4.43
N GLY A 100 6.27 -7.26 3.90
CA GLY A 100 5.03 -7.33 4.67
C GLY A 100 4.84 -8.68 5.36
N ILE A 101 5.05 -9.78 4.64
CA ILE A 101 4.99 -11.15 5.20
C ILE A 101 5.99 -11.32 6.35
N LEU A 102 7.21 -10.85 6.18
CA LEU A 102 8.25 -10.90 7.21
C LEU A 102 7.90 -10.04 8.42
N PHE A 103 7.33 -8.85 8.19
CA PHE A 103 6.86 -7.98 9.26
C PHE A 103 5.77 -8.64 10.11
N GLU A 104 4.76 -9.26 9.49
CA GLU A 104 3.69 -9.99 10.19
C GLU A 104 4.25 -11.17 10.99
N ARG A 105 5.34 -11.78 10.54
CA ARG A 105 6.04 -12.88 11.23
C ARG A 105 6.95 -12.42 12.36
N GLY A 106 7.18 -11.10 12.49
CA GLY A 106 8.11 -10.52 13.47
C GLY A 106 9.58 -10.55 13.05
N GLU A 107 9.87 -10.85 11.79
CA GLU A 107 11.22 -10.86 11.21
C GLU A 107 11.62 -9.45 10.73
N TYR A 108 11.60 -8.49 11.66
CA TYR A 108 11.63 -7.06 11.34
C TYR A 108 12.92 -6.58 10.66
N SER A 109 14.07 -7.14 11.03
CA SER A 109 15.35 -6.77 10.40
C SER A 109 15.43 -7.22 8.94
N GLU A 110 14.82 -8.36 8.61
CA GLU A 110 14.73 -8.80 7.21
C GLU A 110 13.66 -8.00 6.45
N ALA A 111 12.52 -7.72 7.09
CA ALA A 111 11.49 -6.84 6.52
C ALA A 111 12.07 -5.47 6.14
N GLU A 112 12.87 -4.86 7.04
CA GLU A 112 13.57 -3.60 6.78
C GLU A 112 14.38 -3.65 5.48
N ARG A 113 15.14 -4.72 5.27
CA ARG A 113 15.99 -4.88 4.07
C ARG A 113 15.17 -4.89 2.79
N TYR A 114 14.04 -5.60 2.77
CA TYR A 114 13.18 -5.65 1.59
C TYR A 114 12.41 -4.34 1.38
N PHE A 115 11.86 -3.75 2.44
CA PHE A 115 11.22 -2.43 2.34
C PHE A 115 12.22 -1.36 1.87
N MET A 116 13.47 -1.40 2.33
CA MET A 116 14.52 -0.49 1.86
C MET A 116 14.75 -0.65 0.36
N THR A 117 14.80 -1.88 -0.16
CA THR A 117 14.99 -2.14 -1.60
C THR A 117 13.84 -1.56 -2.43
N SER A 118 12.60 -1.72 -1.97
CA SER A 118 11.42 -1.16 -2.63
C SER A 118 11.37 0.38 -2.53
N ALA A 119 11.64 0.93 -1.34
CA ALA A 119 11.66 2.38 -1.10
C ALA A 119 12.72 3.10 -1.96
N MET A 120 13.91 2.51 -2.12
CA MET A 120 14.95 3.04 -3.01
C MET A 120 14.53 3.10 -4.49
N LYS A 121 13.53 2.34 -4.89
CA LYS A 121 12.87 2.42 -6.20
C LYS A 121 11.70 3.40 -6.24
N GLY A 122 11.42 4.05 -5.12
CA GLY A 122 10.42 5.11 -5.00
C GLY A 122 9.04 4.65 -4.58
N ASP A 123 8.89 3.40 -4.12
CA ASP A 123 7.60 2.91 -3.62
C ASP A 123 7.22 3.59 -2.30
N VAL A 124 6.14 4.35 -2.34
CA VAL A 124 5.65 5.15 -1.20
C VAL A 124 5.12 4.31 -0.04
N LYS A 125 4.63 3.11 -0.31
CA LYS A 125 4.13 2.20 0.74
C LYS A 125 5.31 1.58 1.49
N ALA A 126 6.39 1.27 0.77
CA ALA A 126 7.62 0.79 1.39
C ALA A 126 8.27 1.86 2.27
N GLU A 127 8.30 3.13 1.82
CA GLU A 127 8.75 4.26 2.65
C GLU A 127 7.90 4.40 3.92
N TYR A 128 6.58 4.34 3.80
CA TYR A 128 5.68 4.37 4.94
C TYR A 128 5.93 3.21 5.91
N ASN A 129 6.11 1.98 5.40
CA ASN A 129 6.40 0.82 6.22
C ASN A 129 7.75 0.92 6.95
N LEU A 130 8.76 1.53 6.34
CA LEU A 130 10.01 1.88 7.02
C LEU A 130 9.78 2.88 8.15
N GLY A 131 8.97 3.92 7.90
CA GLY A 131 8.56 4.85 8.94
C GLY A 131 7.92 4.14 10.13
N LEU A 132 7.01 3.19 9.88
CA LEU A 132 6.38 2.38 10.93
C LEU A 132 7.39 1.50 11.67
N LEU A 133 8.33 0.87 10.98
CA LEU A 133 9.39 0.07 11.59
C LEU A 133 10.25 0.89 12.55
N TYR A 134 10.62 2.12 12.17
CA TYR A 134 11.47 2.98 12.99
C TYR A 134 10.73 3.69 14.11
N ILE A 135 9.44 4.00 13.97
CA ILE A 135 8.66 4.64 15.05
C ILE A 135 8.27 3.66 16.16
N GLY A 136 8.12 2.37 15.82
CA GLY A 136 7.82 1.30 16.76
C GLY A 136 9.06 0.74 17.45
N GLU A 137 8.84 -0.18 18.38
CA GLU A 137 9.92 -0.90 19.10
C GLU A 137 10.39 -2.17 18.35
N TYR A 138 10.09 -2.26 17.05
CA TYR A 138 10.31 -3.46 16.23
C TYR A 138 11.81 -3.77 15.99
N LEU A 139 12.63 -2.73 15.87
CA LEU A 139 14.09 -2.83 15.66
C LEU A 139 14.90 -2.50 16.91
N GLY A 140 14.28 -2.59 18.09
CA GLY A 140 14.83 -2.19 19.37
C GLY A 140 14.20 -0.89 19.85
N SER A 141 15.00 0.13 20.22
CA SER A 141 14.44 1.42 20.61
C SER A 141 13.95 2.21 19.39
N PRO A 142 12.81 2.94 19.52
CA PRO A 142 12.31 3.79 18.45
C PRO A 142 13.32 4.83 17.97
N ASP A 143 13.42 4.99 16.66
CA ASP A 143 14.20 6.05 16.01
C ASP A 143 13.24 7.04 15.33
N LYS A 144 12.74 7.99 16.14
CA LYS A 144 11.79 9.01 15.65
C LYS A 144 12.35 9.87 14.52
N ALA A 145 13.67 10.09 14.47
CA ALA A 145 14.28 10.91 13.43
C ALA A 145 14.23 10.18 12.08
N LYS A 146 14.64 8.91 12.03
CA LYS A 146 14.53 8.11 10.82
C LYS A 146 13.07 7.87 10.40
N ALA A 147 12.17 7.63 11.36
CA ALA A 147 10.76 7.49 11.05
C ALA A 147 10.20 8.74 10.36
N ARG A 148 10.56 9.93 10.88
CA ARG A 148 10.16 11.19 10.28
C ARG A 148 10.68 11.34 8.85
N GLU A 149 11.96 11.07 8.60
CA GLU A 149 12.55 11.13 7.26
C GLU A 149 11.79 10.29 6.24
N TRP A 150 11.42 9.05 6.61
CA TRP A 150 10.68 8.16 5.72
C TRP A 150 9.22 8.58 5.53
N PHE A 151 8.55 9.02 6.60
CA PHE A 151 7.20 9.53 6.47
C PHE A 151 7.16 10.82 5.65
N GLU A 152 8.12 11.74 5.81
CA GLU A 152 8.24 12.96 4.99
C GLU A 152 8.41 12.60 3.51
N SER A 153 9.29 11.65 3.19
CA SER A 153 9.48 11.19 1.80
C SER A 153 8.18 10.67 1.18
N ALA A 154 7.43 9.85 1.90
CA ALA A 154 6.15 9.33 1.42
C ALA A 154 5.05 10.41 1.37
N ALA A 155 5.01 11.32 2.35
CA ALA A 155 4.06 12.42 2.44
C ALA A 155 4.23 13.42 1.30
N ASP A 156 5.47 13.77 0.93
CA ASP A 156 5.79 14.64 -0.19
C ASP A 156 5.35 14.07 -1.54
N LYS A 157 5.27 12.74 -1.63
CA LYS A 157 4.70 12.02 -2.79
C LYS A 157 3.17 11.91 -2.73
N GLY A 158 2.55 12.49 -1.73
CA GLY A 158 1.10 12.56 -1.57
C GLY A 158 0.46 11.36 -0.87
N PHE A 159 1.23 10.47 -0.21
CA PHE A 159 0.67 9.33 0.47
C PHE A 159 -0.07 9.74 1.75
N ALA A 160 -1.40 9.61 1.74
CA ALA A 160 -2.27 10.15 2.80
C ALA A 160 -1.95 9.60 4.20
N TYR A 161 -1.65 8.30 4.32
CA TYR A 161 -1.28 7.71 5.61
C TYR A 161 0.01 8.31 6.18
N ALA A 162 1.01 8.57 5.31
CA ALA A 162 2.25 9.22 5.74
C ALA A 162 2.02 10.69 6.12
N GLN A 163 1.18 11.41 5.38
CA GLN A 163 0.77 12.77 5.74
C GLN A 163 0.09 12.81 7.12
N SER A 164 -0.81 11.86 7.40
CA SER A 164 -1.45 11.71 8.71
C SER A 164 -0.42 11.43 9.83
N MET A 165 0.57 10.58 9.56
CA MET A 165 1.65 10.30 10.53
C MET A 165 2.53 11.53 10.80
N ILE A 166 2.89 12.27 9.76
CA ILE A 166 3.64 13.53 9.92
C ILE A 166 2.84 14.56 10.70
N GLY A 167 1.54 14.71 10.42
CA GLY A 167 0.64 15.54 11.21
C GLY A 167 0.65 15.18 12.70
N SER A 168 0.64 13.87 13.01
CA SER A 168 0.70 13.38 14.39
C SER A 168 2.06 13.69 15.05
N LEU A 169 3.16 13.56 14.32
CA LEU A 169 4.50 13.92 14.83
C LEU A 169 4.63 15.42 15.12
N TYR A 170 4.01 16.29 14.30
CA TYR A 170 3.97 17.72 14.58
C TYR A 170 3.10 18.05 15.82
N LEU A 171 2.01 17.31 16.05
CA LEU A 171 1.25 17.44 17.30
C LEU A 171 2.06 17.05 18.53
N ASP A 172 2.84 15.96 18.46
CA ASP A 172 3.75 15.55 19.54
C ASP A 172 4.77 16.66 19.87
N ASP A 173 5.21 17.40 18.85
CA ASP A 173 6.13 18.54 18.97
C ASP A 173 5.42 19.85 19.38
N ASN A 174 4.10 19.82 19.62
CA ASN A 174 3.22 21.00 19.86
C ASN A 174 3.17 22.01 18.70
N ASP A 175 3.49 21.58 17.49
CA ASP A 175 3.36 22.39 16.28
C ASP A 175 2.00 22.15 15.60
N VAL A 176 0.96 22.70 16.21
CA VAL A 176 -0.42 22.51 15.76
C VAL A 176 -0.65 23.06 14.35
N LYS A 177 0.08 24.09 13.94
CA LYS A 177 -0.08 24.71 12.63
C LYS A 177 0.33 23.77 11.50
N HIS A 178 1.52 23.17 11.57
CA HIS A 178 1.95 22.20 10.58
C HIS A 178 1.15 20.89 10.68
N ALA A 179 0.76 20.49 11.90
CA ALA A 179 -0.12 19.33 12.08
C ALA A 179 -1.44 19.50 11.32
N GLU A 180 -2.10 20.68 11.46
CA GLU A 180 -3.34 20.99 10.73
C GLU A 180 -3.13 20.90 9.22
N GLU A 181 -2.06 21.47 8.69
CA GLU A 181 -1.77 21.46 7.26
C GLU A 181 -1.69 20.02 6.71
N TYR A 182 -0.89 19.17 7.34
CA TYR A 182 -0.75 17.78 6.93
C TYR A 182 -2.03 16.97 7.13
N PHE A 183 -2.77 17.19 8.21
CA PHE A 183 -4.06 16.52 8.38
C PHE A 183 -5.08 16.95 7.33
N ARG A 184 -5.10 18.21 6.89
CA ARG A 184 -5.98 18.64 5.80
C ARG A 184 -5.65 17.91 4.51
N TYR A 185 -4.36 17.81 4.12
CA TYR A 185 -3.96 17.04 2.93
C TYR A 185 -4.39 15.58 2.99
N ALA A 186 -4.23 14.92 4.13
CA ALA A 186 -4.63 13.51 4.30
C ALA A 186 -6.16 13.34 4.37
N ALA A 187 -6.85 14.23 5.09
CA ALA A 187 -8.30 14.17 5.27
C ALA A 187 -9.07 14.40 3.96
N ASP A 188 -8.58 15.30 3.10
CA ASP A 188 -9.16 15.53 1.77
C ASP A 188 -9.05 14.31 0.85
N GLN A 189 -8.05 13.45 1.09
CA GLN A 189 -7.91 12.15 0.43
C GLN A 189 -8.73 11.04 1.09
N GLY A 190 -9.44 11.35 2.18
CA GLY A 190 -10.31 10.42 2.87
C GLY A 190 -9.66 9.62 4.00
N GLU A 191 -8.43 9.97 4.43
CA GLU A 191 -7.72 9.25 5.51
C GLU A 191 -8.45 9.47 6.86
N PRO A 192 -8.95 8.38 7.50
CA PRO A 192 -9.85 8.52 8.65
C PRO A 192 -9.20 9.13 9.90
N THR A 193 -7.91 8.85 10.15
CA THR A 193 -7.20 9.37 11.31
C THR A 193 -7.00 10.88 11.20
N ALA A 194 -6.66 11.37 10.02
CA ALA A 194 -6.53 12.80 9.76
C ALA A 194 -7.89 13.53 9.89
N GLN A 195 -8.96 12.93 9.35
CA GLN A 195 -10.31 13.48 9.50
C GLN A 195 -10.73 13.58 10.97
N TYR A 196 -10.43 12.55 11.77
CA TYR A 196 -10.67 12.57 13.21
C TYR A 196 -9.86 13.65 13.91
N ASN A 197 -8.55 13.72 13.63
CA ASN A 197 -7.67 14.69 14.28
C ASN A 197 -8.08 16.14 13.96
N LEU A 198 -8.45 16.43 12.71
CA LEU A 198 -8.98 17.75 12.36
C LEU A 198 -10.24 18.10 13.14
N GLY A 199 -11.20 17.18 13.19
CA GLY A 199 -12.43 17.40 13.95
C GLY A 199 -12.17 17.60 15.44
N ALA A 200 -11.26 16.82 16.03
CA ALA A 200 -10.88 16.95 17.44
C ALA A 200 -10.14 18.25 17.74
N LEU A 201 -9.21 18.66 16.87
CA LEU A 201 -8.51 19.94 16.99
C LEU A 201 -9.46 21.14 16.88
N GLY A 202 -10.42 21.09 15.94
CA GLY A 202 -11.45 22.12 15.80
C GLY A 202 -12.35 22.20 17.03
N LEU A 203 -12.85 21.08 17.55
CA LEU A 203 -13.69 21.06 18.75
C LEU A 203 -12.95 21.56 20.00
N SER A 204 -11.67 21.30 20.12
CA SER A 204 -10.84 21.75 21.23
C SER A 204 -10.42 23.23 21.14
N GLY A 205 -10.70 23.91 20.01
CA GLY A 205 -10.30 25.27 19.74
C GLY A 205 -8.80 25.47 19.50
N GLN A 206 -8.08 24.40 19.21
CA GLN A 206 -6.64 24.45 18.89
C GLN A 206 -6.37 24.95 17.47
N ILE A 207 -7.34 24.83 16.58
CA ILE A 207 -7.32 25.40 15.23
C ILE A 207 -8.57 26.24 14.99
N GLU A 208 -8.48 27.18 14.05
CA GLU A 208 -9.61 28.02 13.66
C GLU A 208 -10.57 27.22 12.77
N MET A 209 -11.61 26.66 13.39
CA MET A 209 -12.62 25.82 12.73
C MET A 209 -13.96 26.02 13.44
N ASP A 210 -15.05 26.15 12.69
CA ASP A 210 -16.35 26.19 13.30
C ASP A 210 -16.84 24.81 13.76
N TYR A 211 -17.80 24.79 14.69
CA TYR A 211 -18.33 23.55 15.27
C TYR A 211 -18.93 22.62 14.20
N LYS A 212 -19.57 23.19 13.19
CA LYS A 212 -20.22 22.40 12.13
C LYS A 212 -19.18 21.71 11.27
N GLU A 213 -18.14 22.42 10.86
CA GLU A 213 -17.02 21.83 10.09
C GLU A 213 -16.32 20.73 10.89
N ALA A 214 -16.06 20.95 12.19
CA ALA A 214 -15.44 19.94 13.05
C ALA A 214 -16.30 18.66 13.15
N VAL A 215 -17.63 18.80 13.31
CA VAL A 215 -18.56 17.67 13.33
C VAL A 215 -18.64 16.98 11.96
N GLU A 216 -18.55 17.72 10.85
CA GLU A 216 -18.51 17.14 9.50
C GLU A 216 -17.27 16.25 9.32
N TRP A 217 -16.08 16.69 9.76
CA TRP A 217 -14.87 15.87 9.70
C TRP A 217 -14.98 14.61 10.54
N LEU A 218 -15.49 14.71 11.78
CA LEU A 218 -15.73 13.52 12.62
C LEU A 218 -16.75 12.57 12.00
N THR A 219 -17.77 13.09 11.32
CA THR A 219 -18.78 12.29 10.65
C THR A 219 -18.16 11.52 9.49
N LYS A 220 -17.30 12.13 8.68
CA LYS A 220 -16.55 11.47 7.62
C LYS A 220 -15.66 10.38 8.17
N ALA A 221 -14.91 10.66 9.25
CA ALA A 221 -14.06 9.67 9.90
C ALA A 221 -14.86 8.44 10.40
N ALA A 222 -16.01 8.68 11.02
CA ALA A 222 -16.90 7.60 11.48
C ALA A 222 -17.48 6.77 10.31
N GLN A 223 -17.86 7.42 9.21
CA GLN A 223 -18.31 6.75 7.99
C GLN A 223 -17.21 5.90 7.34
N ASN A 224 -15.95 6.33 7.47
CA ASN A 224 -14.77 5.60 7.04
C ASN A 224 -14.30 4.53 8.06
N GLY A 225 -15.15 4.23 9.06
CA GLY A 225 -14.95 3.14 10.00
C GLY A 225 -14.16 3.48 11.26
N MET A 226 -13.86 4.75 11.51
CA MET A 226 -13.11 5.14 12.71
C MET A 226 -14.00 5.13 13.95
N GLN A 227 -13.86 4.12 14.80
CA GLN A 227 -14.66 3.91 16.00
C GLN A 227 -14.57 5.12 16.99
N ALA A 228 -13.36 5.67 17.16
CA ALA A 228 -13.15 6.82 18.05
C ALA A 228 -13.96 8.06 17.62
N ALA A 229 -14.11 8.28 16.32
CA ALA A 229 -14.93 9.38 15.81
C ALA A 229 -16.41 9.17 16.12
N PHE A 230 -16.91 7.94 15.94
CA PHE A 230 -18.29 7.60 16.30
C PHE A 230 -18.56 7.82 17.80
N GLU A 231 -17.65 7.36 18.65
CA GLU A 231 -17.79 7.55 20.12
C GLU A 231 -17.78 9.02 20.52
N LEU A 232 -16.92 9.83 19.89
CA LEU A 232 -16.88 11.27 20.15
C LEU A 232 -18.19 11.96 19.73
N LEU A 233 -18.71 11.64 18.55
CA LEU A 233 -20.01 12.17 18.08
C LEU A 233 -21.16 11.80 19.02
N MET A 234 -21.21 10.58 19.53
CA MET A 234 -22.22 10.16 20.50
C MET A 234 -22.13 10.94 21.80
N LYS A 235 -20.93 11.22 22.31
CA LYS A 235 -20.71 12.06 23.49
C LYS A 235 -21.19 13.51 23.28
N LEU A 236 -20.92 14.09 22.10
CA LEU A 236 -21.38 15.43 21.76
C LEU A 236 -22.89 15.54 21.73
N ASN A 237 -23.59 14.56 21.15
CA ASN A 237 -25.05 14.54 21.12
C ASN A 237 -25.67 14.40 22.52
N SER A 238 -25.12 13.54 23.36
CA SER A 238 -25.63 13.38 24.75
C SER A 238 -25.43 14.62 25.63
N SER A 239 -24.41 15.42 25.34
CA SER A 239 -24.13 16.67 26.07
C SER A 239 -25.03 17.83 25.65
N GLN A 240 -25.72 17.75 24.50
CA GLN A 240 -26.67 18.77 24.04
C GLN A 240 -28.10 18.52 24.52
N GLU A 241 -28.41 17.32 25.03
CA GLU A 241 -29.72 16.94 25.53
C GLU A 241 -29.85 17.14 27.07
N SER A 242 -28.77 17.53 27.76
CA SER A 242 -28.68 17.73 29.19
C SER A 242 -28.62 19.23 29.54
#